data_9962b43a47a0a7521d393a02c1485f7a
#
_entry.id   9962b43a47a0a7521d393a02c1485f7a
#
_cell.length_a   1.000
_cell.length_b   1.000
_cell.length_c   1.000
_cell.angle_alpha   90.00
_cell.angle_beta   90.00
_cell.angle_gamma   90.00
#
_symmetry.space_group_name_H-M   'P 1'
#
loop_
_entity.id
_entity.type
_entity.pdbx_description
1 polymer ?
#
loop_
_entity_poly.entity_id
_entity_poly.type
_entity_poly.pdbx_seq_one_letter_code
_entity_poly.pdbx_strand_id
1 'polypeptide(L)'
;MKEANEQMLEILYKWDPLHYGAEAYETEVFDVLQAVHVSEAPSHLSRKIQSIYEFSFEEIIPLKECEKIAIELLLIKNNAACER
;
A
#
# COMPACT_ATOMS: atom_id res chain seq x y z
N MET A 1 -4.50 -1.42 -20.93
CA MET A 1 -4.05 -2.06 -19.69
C MET A 1 -3.60 -1.04 -18.66
N LYS A 2 -3.88 -1.31 -17.42
CA LYS A 2 -3.47 -0.38 -16.38
C LYS A 2 -2.02 -0.62 -15.98
N GLU A 3 -1.32 0.48 -15.72
CA GLU A 3 0.03 0.36 -15.21
C GLU A 3 0.02 -0.18 -13.79
N ALA A 4 1.17 -0.72 -13.36
CA ALA A 4 1.28 -1.27 -12.02
C ALA A 4 0.92 -0.24 -10.95
N ASN A 5 1.40 1.00 -11.10
CA ASN A 5 1.10 2.04 -10.13
C ASN A 5 -0.39 2.32 -10.04
N GLU A 6 -1.09 2.33 -11.16
CA GLU A 6 -2.52 2.55 -11.16
C GLU A 6 -3.26 1.43 -10.46
N GLN A 7 -2.82 0.19 -10.68
CA GLN A 7 -3.41 -0.96 -10.00
C GLN A 7 -3.22 -0.86 -8.49
N MET A 8 -2.03 -0.47 -8.08
CA MET A 8 -1.74 -0.31 -6.66
C MET A 8 -2.59 0.79 -6.04
N LEU A 9 -2.74 1.90 -6.75
CA LEU A 9 -3.57 3.01 -6.27
C LEU A 9 -5.01 2.57 -6.07
N GLU A 10 -5.55 1.80 -7.03
CA GLU A 10 -6.92 1.31 -6.91
C GLU A 10 -7.09 0.45 -5.66
N ILE A 11 -6.13 -0.44 -5.43
CA ILE A 11 -6.19 -1.32 -4.28
C ILE A 11 -6.15 -0.51 -2.98
N LEU A 12 -5.26 0.46 -2.93
CA LEU A 12 -5.11 1.27 -1.73
C LEU A 12 -6.34 2.12 -1.45
N TYR A 13 -6.94 2.69 -2.49
CA TYR A 13 -8.15 3.48 -2.31
C TYR A 13 -9.34 2.62 -1.88
N LYS A 14 -9.44 1.42 -2.40
CA LYS A 14 -10.51 0.52 -2.02
C LYS A 14 -10.33 -0.04 -0.62
N TRP A 15 -9.09 -0.13 -0.18
CA TRP A 15 -8.78 -0.70 1.14
C TRP A 15 -9.42 0.11 2.27
N ASP A 16 -9.28 1.42 2.22
CA ASP A 16 -9.92 2.35 3.16
C ASP A 16 -9.98 1.76 4.59
N PRO A 17 -8.82 1.51 5.20
CA PRO A 17 -8.76 0.76 6.48
C PRO A 17 -9.39 1.51 7.65
N LEU A 18 -9.45 2.83 7.57
CA LEU A 18 -9.99 3.65 8.66
C LEU A 18 -11.38 4.20 8.35
N HIS A 19 -11.90 3.86 7.19
CA HIS A 19 -13.25 4.26 6.77
C HIS A 19 -13.43 5.77 6.65
N TYR A 20 -12.39 6.44 6.19
CA TYR A 20 -12.44 7.90 5.98
C TYR A 20 -12.74 8.28 4.53
N GLY A 21 -12.78 7.29 3.64
CA GLY A 21 -13.00 7.57 2.22
C GLY A 21 -11.67 7.73 1.48
N ALA A 22 -11.71 7.45 0.17
CA ALA A 22 -10.50 7.43 -0.64
C ALA A 22 -9.74 8.76 -0.60
N GLU A 23 -10.46 9.86 -0.57
CA GLU A 23 -9.83 11.18 -0.62
C GLU A 23 -8.96 11.48 0.60
N ALA A 24 -9.24 10.82 1.72
CA ALA A 24 -8.48 11.05 2.94
C ALA A 24 -7.06 10.52 2.84
N TYR A 25 -6.79 9.61 1.91
CA TYR A 25 -5.50 8.92 1.84
C TYR A 25 -4.62 9.38 0.68
N GLU A 26 -4.93 10.50 0.06
CA GLU A 26 -4.18 10.94 -1.13
C GLU A 26 -2.67 10.94 -0.94
N THR A 27 -2.22 11.59 0.12
CA THR A 27 -0.78 11.67 0.39
C THR A 27 -0.21 10.31 0.80
N GLU A 28 -0.96 9.60 1.63
CA GLU A 28 -0.51 8.34 2.18
C GLU A 28 -0.31 7.28 1.11
N VAL A 29 -1.19 7.24 0.11
CA VAL A 29 -1.03 6.22 -0.93
C VAL A 29 0.23 6.45 -1.75
N PHE A 30 0.63 7.69 -1.96
CA PHE A 30 1.88 7.96 -2.67
C PHE A 30 3.08 7.54 -1.84
N ASP A 31 3.03 7.77 -0.53
CA ASP A 31 4.10 7.31 0.36
C ASP A 31 4.20 5.79 0.33
N VAL A 32 3.04 5.11 0.31
CA VAL A 32 3.03 3.66 0.24
C VAL A 32 3.63 3.18 -1.07
N LEU A 33 3.31 3.83 -2.18
CA LEU A 33 3.87 3.45 -3.47
C LEU A 33 5.39 3.53 -3.46
N GLN A 34 5.94 4.58 -2.87
CA GLN A 34 7.38 4.68 -2.76
C GLN A 34 7.96 3.57 -1.91
N ALA A 35 7.28 3.24 -0.82
CA ALA A 35 7.72 2.14 0.03
C ALA A 35 7.71 0.81 -0.72
N VAL A 36 6.71 0.60 -1.57
CA VAL A 36 6.63 -0.62 -2.38
C VAL A 36 7.87 -0.75 -3.27
N HIS A 37 8.27 0.34 -3.89
CA HIS A 37 9.39 0.29 -4.83
C HIS A 37 10.72 -0.01 -4.15
N VAL A 38 10.87 0.32 -2.88
CA VAL A 38 12.12 0.08 -2.17
C VAL A 38 12.06 -1.14 -1.25
N SER A 39 10.90 -1.74 -1.08
CA SER A 39 10.75 -2.89 -0.20
C SER A 39 10.74 -4.17 -1.00
N GLU A 40 11.31 -5.24 -0.43
CA GLU A 40 11.35 -6.53 -1.09
C GLU A 40 10.59 -7.60 -0.33
N ALA A 41 10.29 -7.37 0.94
CA ALA A 41 9.59 -8.34 1.77
C ALA A 41 8.27 -7.78 2.28
N PRO A 42 7.21 -8.61 2.28
CA PRO A 42 5.91 -8.14 2.79
C PRO A 42 5.96 -7.67 4.24
N SER A 43 6.76 -8.32 5.07
CA SER A 43 6.85 -7.93 6.48
C SER A 43 7.42 -6.53 6.65
N HIS A 44 8.40 -6.18 5.83
CA HIS A 44 8.98 -4.84 5.88
C HIS A 44 7.98 -3.80 5.37
N LEU A 45 7.34 -4.12 4.25
CA LEU A 45 6.37 -3.20 3.66
C LEU A 45 5.17 -3.00 4.57
N SER A 46 4.68 -4.06 5.21
CA SER A 46 3.52 -3.94 6.08
C SER A 46 3.78 -2.99 7.25
N ARG A 47 4.99 -3.03 7.79
CA ARG A 47 5.36 -2.13 8.87
C ARG A 47 5.44 -0.69 8.38
N LYS A 48 5.93 -0.50 7.17
CA LYS A 48 6.00 0.83 6.58
C LYS A 48 4.60 1.39 6.39
N ILE A 49 3.70 0.56 5.86
CA ILE A 49 2.32 0.98 5.66
C ILE A 49 1.68 1.37 6.98
N GLN A 50 1.86 0.54 8.01
CA GLN A 50 1.31 0.83 9.32
C GLN A 50 1.82 2.16 9.85
N SER A 51 3.14 2.41 9.71
CA SER A 51 3.76 3.65 10.15
C SER A 51 3.20 4.86 9.42
N ILE A 52 3.06 4.74 8.11
CA ILE A 52 2.57 5.85 7.29
C ILE A 52 1.18 6.29 7.75
N TYR A 53 0.29 5.32 7.91
CA TYR A 53 -1.08 5.63 8.31
C TYR A 53 -1.16 6.06 9.77
N GLU A 54 -0.37 5.44 10.63
CA GLU A 54 -0.34 5.83 12.04
C GLU A 54 0.13 7.27 12.20
N PHE A 55 1.17 7.64 11.47
CA PHE A 55 1.70 8.99 11.55
C PHE A 55 0.68 10.03 11.08
N SER A 56 -0.03 9.72 10.00
CA SER A 56 -0.96 10.68 9.42
C SER A 56 -2.28 10.79 10.17
N PHE A 57 -2.78 9.67 10.67
CA PHE A 57 -4.12 9.65 11.27
C PHE A 57 -4.12 9.38 12.75
N GLU A 58 -2.95 9.09 13.32
CA GLU A 58 -2.79 8.77 14.75
C GLU A 58 -3.65 7.58 15.16
N GLU A 59 -3.84 6.65 14.21
CA GLU A 59 -4.56 5.42 14.47
C GLU A 59 -3.72 4.26 13.98
N ILE A 60 -3.71 3.18 14.73
CA ILE A 60 -2.91 2.00 14.38
C ILE A 60 -3.77 1.00 13.63
N ILE A 61 -3.41 0.70 12.39
CA ILE A 61 -4.08 -0.33 11.61
C ILE A 61 -3.49 -1.68 12.02
N PRO A 62 -4.32 -2.70 12.27
CA PRO A 62 -3.78 -4.01 12.62
C PRO A 62 -2.75 -4.48 11.61
N LEU A 63 -1.64 -5.01 12.10
CA LEU A 63 -0.56 -5.42 11.21
C LEU A 63 -1.00 -6.48 10.20
N LYS A 64 -1.93 -7.34 10.59
CA LYS A 64 -2.46 -8.35 9.67
C LYS A 64 -3.09 -7.73 8.45
N GLU A 65 -3.81 -6.64 8.61
CA GLU A 65 -4.41 -5.94 7.48
C GLU A 65 -3.35 -5.33 6.60
N CYS A 66 -2.33 -4.75 7.22
CA CYS A 66 -1.22 -4.17 6.46
C CYS A 66 -0.47 -5.26 5.70
N GLU A 67 -0.31 -6.44 6.29
CA GLU A 67 0.36 -7.55 5.62
C GLU A 67 -0.41 -8.01 4.39
N LYS A 68 -1.73 -8.08 4.49
CA LYS A 68 -2.54 -8.49 3.35
C LYS A 68 -2.36 -7.54 2.18
N ILE A 69 -2.46 -6.26 2.45
CA ILE A 69 -2.31 -5.27 1.39
C ILE A 69 -0.88 -5.25 0.85
N ALA A 70 0.10 -5.45 1.73
CA ALA A 70 1.50 -5.46 1.32
C ALA A 70 1.77 -6.59 0.33
N ILE A 71 1.20 -7.76 0.59
CA ILE A 71 1.37 -8.90 -0.30
C ILE A 71 0.78 -8.59 -1.68
N GLU A 72 -0.41 -8.01 -1.71
CA GLU A 72 -1.04 -7.67 -2.98
C GLU A 72 -0.22 -6.66 -3.76
N LEU A 73 0.28 -5.64 -3.08
CA LEU A 73 1.07 -4.61 -3.75
C LEU A 73 2.38 -5.19 -4.31
N LEU A 74 3.03 -6.05 -3.55
CA LEU A 74 4.28 -6.65 -4.02
C LEU A 74 4.05 -7.61 -5.17
N LEU A 75 2.91 -8.30 -5.19
CA LEU A 75 2.56 -9.15 -6.31
C LEU A 75 2.43 -8.35 -7.59
N ILE A 76 1.80 -7.19 -7.51
CA ILE A 76 1.67 -6.32 -8.66
C ILE A 76 3.04 -5.84 -9.13
N LYS A 77 3.88 -5.44 -8.19
CA LYS A 77 5.22 -4.98 -8.51
C LYS A 77 6.03 -6.08 -9.22
N ASN A 78 5.98 -7.29 -8.67
CA ASN A 78 6.74 -8.40 -9.23
C ASN A 78 6.22 -8.82 -10.60
N ASN A 79 4.90 -8.81 -10.78
CA ASN A 79 4.32 -9.13 -12.08
C ASN A 79 4.74 -8.13 -13.14
N ALA A 80 4.75 -6.85 -12.77
CA ALA A 80 5.17 -5.82 -13.71
C ALA A 80 6.63 -6.00 -14.10
N ALA A 81 7.46 -6.39 -13.13
CA ALA A 81 8.88 -6.61 -13.39
C ALA A 81 9.12 -7.81 -14.28
N CYS A 82 8.25 -8.83 -14.20
CA CYS A 82 8.39 -10.05 -14.98
C CYS A 82 7.81 -9.93 -16.37
N GLU A 83 7.04 -8.91 -16.62
CA GLU A 83 6.36 -8.71 -17.89
C GLU A 83 7.22 -7.94 -18.85
N ARG A 84 8.13 -8.60 -19.45
CA ARG A 84 9.05 -7.93 -20.35
C ARG A 84 9.05 -8.50 -21.70
#